data_1e494c4531ba993e082db4b97fdbc877
#
_entry.id   1e494c4531ba993e082db4b97fdbc877
#
_cell.length_a   1.000
_cell.length_b   1.000
_cell.length_c   1.000
_cell.angle_alpha   90.00
_cell.angle_beta   90.00
_cell.angle_gamma   90.00
#
_symmetry.space_group_name_H-M   'P 1'
#
loop_
_entity.id
_entity.type
_entity.pdbx_description
1 polymer ?
#
loop_
_entity_poly.entity_id
_entity_poly.type
_entity_poly.pdbx_seq_one_letter_code
_entity_poly.pdbx_strand_id
1 'polypeptide(L)'
;MSFYLIYGLIWTIAWLPLGALYVLSDLMFPVVYHLVRYRRKVVRKNLTRAFPNYTQAEIIKLEKKFYHYFCDLCMEIIWQLHAPAKEISKRMTIENLELLYNHAQEKEIVMAMIGHYCNWEWATIFSLHIPSDVPVRIYPVYQKLRNKHYDKMMIRLRNRHGAICVERNNLLRKLVEMRQTGKMGIFPMISDQSPKARFIRHRMQFLNQDTPVF
;
A
#
# COMPACT_ATOMS: atom_id res chain seq x y z
N MET A 1 -6.84 20.52 17.03
CA MET A 1 -7.15 19.74 18.25
C MET A 1 -7.62 18.33 17.92
N SER A 2 -8.58 18.13 17.02
CA SER A 2 -9.12 16.80 16.67
C SER A 2 -8.08 15.78 16.14
N PHE A 3 -7.09 16.21 15.34
CA PHE A 3 -6.06 15.30 14.82
C PHE A 3 -5.24 14.65 15.94
N TYR A 4 -4.77 15.39 16.91
CA TYR A 4 -3.93 14.84 17.98
C TYR A 4 -4.68 13.84 18.87
N LEU A 5 -5.98 14.05 19.09
CA LEU A 5 -6.83 13.09 19.80
C LEU A 5 -7.00 11.79 19.01
N ILE A 6 -7.33 11.90 17.70
CA ILE A 6 -7.45 10.74 16.82
C ILE A 6 -6.11 10.00 16.68
N TYR A 7 -5.01 10.75 16.54
CA TYR A 7 -3.68 10.17 16.45
C TYR A 7 -3.28 9.47 17.75
N GLY A 8 -3.58 10.05 18.91
CA GLY A 8 -3.35 9.42 20.21
C GLY A 8 -4.12 8.10 20.36
N LEU A 9 -5.39 8.10 19.94
CA LEU A 9 -6.21 6.88 19.94
C LEU A 9 -5.63 5.79 19.01
N ILE A 10 -5.30 6.16 17.76
CA ILE A 10 -4.66 5.25 16.79
C ILE A 10 -3.35 4.70 17.36
N TRP A 11 -2.54 5.57 17.98
CA TRP A 11 -1.27 5.22 18.59
C TRP A 11 -1.45 4.21 19.75
N THR A 12 -2.44 4.40 20.60
CA THR A 12 -2.75 3.49 21.71
C THR A 12 -3.24 2.14 21.18
N ILE A 13 -4.14 2.16 20.20
CA ILE A 13 -4.68 0.95 19.58
C ILE A 13 -3.56 0.14 18.90
N ALA A 14 -2.59 0.82 18.29
CA ALA A 14 -1.48 0.18 17.58
C ALA A 14 -0.56 -0.68 18.48
N TRP A 15 -0.62 -0.53 19.81
CA TRP A 15 0.10 -1.38 20.76
C TRP A 15 -0.59 -2.73 21.04
N LEU A 16 -1.84 -2.87 20.64
CA LEU A 16 -2.56 -4.14 20.82
C LEU A 16 -1.95 -5.25 19.95
N PRO A 17 -1.96 -6.48 20.43
CA PRO A 17 -1.58 -7.62 19.60
C PRO A 17 -2.51 -7.74 18.39
N LEU A 18 -2.00 -8.22 17.27
CA LEU A 18 -2.74 -8.26 16.00
C LEU A 18 -4.07 -9.03 16.13
N GLY A 19 -4.11 -10.09 16.93
CA GLY A 19 -5.36 -10.84 17.20
C GLY A 19 -6.47 -9.98 17.84
N ALA A 20 -6.10 -9.08 18.77
CA ALA A 20 -7.06 -8.14 19.35
C ALA A 20 -7.53 -7.09 18.33
N LEU A 21 -6.65 -6.69 17.44
CA LEU A 21 -6.99 -5.77 16.34
C LEU A 21 -7.95 -6.40 15.34
N TYR A 22 -7.86 -7.70 15.07
CA TYR A 22 -8.84 -8.40 14.25
C TYR A 22 -10.22 -8.47 14.90
N VAL A 23 -10.30 -8.62 16.22
CA VAL A 23 -11.58 -8.49 16.94
C VAL A 23 -12.16 -7.08 16.79
N LEU A 24 -11.32 -6.04 16.87
CA LEU A 24 -11.77 -4.66 16.58
C LEU A 24 -12.19 -4.48 15.13
N SER A 25 -11.52 -5.13 14.18
CA SER A 25 -11.89 -5.17 12.78
C SER A 25 -13.29 -5.74 12.57
N ASP A 26 -13.58 -6.88 13.20
CA ASP A 26 -14.91 -7.50 13.16
C ASP A 26 -16.01 -6.60 13.72
N LEU A 27 -15.72 -5.85 14.80
CA LEU A 27 -16.64 -4.85 15.35
C LEU A 27 -16.78 -3.62 14.44
N MET A 28 -15.74 -3.26 13.70
CA MET A 28 -15.76 -2.14 12.74
C MET A 28 -16.55 -2.50 11.48
N PHE A 29 -16.54 -3.76 11.05
CA PHE A 29 -17.20 -4.19 9.82
C PHE A 29 -18.69 -3.79 9.75
N PRO A 30 -19.57 -4.06 10.72
CA PRO A 30 -20.99 -3.66 10.64
C PRO A 30 -21.14 -2.13 10.54
N VAL A 31 -20.28 -1.37 11.20
CA VAL A 31 -20.30 0.08 11.13
C VAL A 31 -19.95 0.55 9.72
N VAL A 32 -18.85 0.08 9.15
CA VAL A 32 -18.38 0.47 7.81
C VAL A 32 -19.35 0.00 6.72
N TYR A 33 -19.85 -1.25 6.83
CA TYR A 33 -20.67 -1.87 5.81
C TYR A 33 -22.12 -1.44 5.85
N HIS A 34 -22.74 -1.37 7.03
CA HIS A 34 -24.18 -1.11 7.17
C HIS A 34 -24.52 0.34 7.48
N LEU A 35 -23.74 1.01 8.35
CA LEU A 35 -24.01 2.39 8.77
C LEU A 35 -23.38 3.40 7.79
N VAL A 36 -22.07 3.42 7.69
CA VAL A 36 -21.33 4.38 6.85
C VAL A 36 -21.49 4.07 5.37
N ARG A 37 -21.61 2.80 5.00
CA ARG A 37 -21.76 2.32 3.62
C ARG A 37 -20.63 2.84 2.71
N TYR A 38 -19.40 2.91 3.25
CA TYR A 38 -18.25 3.50 2.58
C TYR A 38 -18.04 2.93 1.18
N ARG A 39 -18.28 3.75 0.14
CA ARG A 39 -18.12 3.42 -1.28
C ARG A 39 -18.84 2.13 -1.74
N ARG A 40 -19.84 1.65 -1.02
CA ARG A 40 -20.49 0.36 -1.26
C ARG A 40 -21.06 0.22 -2.69
N LYS A 41 -21.64 1.30 -3.25
CA LYS A 41 -22.13 1.31 -4.63
C LYS A 41 -21.00 1.08 -5.65
N VAL A 42 -19.81 1.64 -5.39
CA VAL A 42 -18.64 1.49 -6.26
C VAL A 42 -18.12 0.07 -6.20
N VAL A 43 -17.94 -0.49 -5.00
CA VAL A 43 -17.48 -1.87 -4.79
C VAL A 43 -18.43 -2.84 -5.47
N ARG A 44 -19.73 -2.74 -5.23
CA ARG A 44 -20.74 -3.61 -5.86
C ARG A 44 -20.69 -3.54 -7.38
N LYS A 45 -20.66 -2.33 -7.95
CA LYS A 45 -20.55 -2.13 -9.40
C LYS A 45 -19.30 -2.81 -9.99
N ASN A 46 -18.16 -2.67 -9.33
CA ASN A 46 -16.91 -3.28 -9.78
C ASN A 46 -16.98 -4.81 -9.69
N LEU A 47 -17.50 -5.36 -8.60
CA LEU A 47 -17.66 -6.81 -8.44
C LEU A 47 -18.61 -7.39 -9.48
N THR A 48 -19.76 -6.77 -9.72
CA THR A 48 -20.72 -7.23 -10.75
C THR A 48 -20.10 -7.24 -12.14
N ARG A 49 -19.24 -6.28 -12.46
CA ARG A 49 -18.55 -6.23 -13.75
C ARG A 49 -17.41 -7.25 -13.84
N ALA A 50 -16.67 -7.41 -12.75
CA ALA A 50 -15.55 -8.34 -12.69
C ALA A 50 -16.01 -9.81 -12.74
N PHE A 51 -17.19 -10.12 -12.20
CA PHE A 51 -17.77 -11.46 -12.11
C PHE A 51 -19.16 -11.50 -12.75
N PRO A 52 -19.26 -11.39 -14.10
CA PRO A 52 -20.55 -11.28 -14.79
C PRO A 52 -21.45 -12.51 -14.63
N ASN A 53 -20.86 -13.67 -14.36
CA ASN A 53 -21.58 -14.93 -14.21
C ASN A 53 -22.08 -15.19 -12.77
N TYR A 54 -21.75 -14.30 -11.81
CA TYR A 54 -22.19 -14.45 -10.43
C TYR A 54 -23.61 -13.94 -10.25
N THR A 55 -24.38 -14.66 -9.46
CA THR A 55 -25.70 -14.22 -9.00
C THR A 55 -25.57 -13.01 -8.07
N GLN A 56 -26.66 -12.27 -7.91
CA GLN A 56 -26.68 -11.14 -6.98
C GLN A 56 -26.34 -11.55 -5.53
N ALA A 57 -26.73 -12.76 -5.11
CA ALA A 57 -26.41 -13.29 -3.79
C ALA A 57 -24.91 -13.54 -3.62
N GLU A 58 -24.24 -14.09 -4.64
CA GLU A 58 -22.80 -14.31 -4.65
C GLU A 58 -22.03 -13.00 -4.64
N ILE A 59 -22.47 -12.01 -5.42
CA ILE A 59 -21.88 -10.66 -5.41
C ILE A 59 -21.97 -10.03 -4.02
N ILE A 60 -23.13 -10.14 -3.34
CA ILE A 60 -23.30 -9.61 -1.97
C ILE A 60 -22.38 -10.35 -0.98
N LYS A 61 -22.25 -11.67 -1.12
CA LYS A 61 -21.35 -12.48 -0.29
C LYS A 61 -19.89 -12.06 -0.48
N LEU A 62 -19.47 -11.84 -1.73
CA LEU A 62 -18.12 -11.37 -2.07
C LEU A 62 -17.88 -9.94 -1.58
N GLU A 63 -18.88 -9.06 -1.72
CA GLU A 63 -18.84 -7.69 -1.19
C GLU A 63 -18.61 -7.67 0.33
N LYS A 64 -19.31 -8.52 1.09
CA LYS A 64 -19.10 -8.62 2.54
C LYS A 64 -17.69 -9.12 2.87
N LYS A 65 -17.17 -10.13 2.16
CA LYS A 65 -15.78 -10.58 2.32
C LYS A 65 -14.76 -9.46 2.06
N PHE A 66 -14.99 -8.66 1.01
CA PHE A 66 -14.15 -7.50 0.73
C PHE A 66 -14.14 -6.50 1.89
N TYR A 67 -15.30 -6.22 2.53
CA TYR A 67 -15.34 -5.27 3.64
C TYR A 67 -14.73 -5.82 4.93
N HIS A 68 -14.83 -7.12 5.20
CA HIS A 68 -14.06 -7.74 6.29
C HIS A 68 -12.56 -7.56 6.04
N TYR A 69 -12.08 -7.94 4.86
CA TYR A 69 -10.69 -7.74 4.47
C TYR A 69 -10.26 -6.26 4.54
N PHE A 70 -11.10 -5.33 4.11
CA PHE A 70 -10.81 -3.90 4.17
C PHE A 70 -10.66 -3.40 5.62
N CYS A 71 -11.48 -3.88 6.54
CA CYS A 71 -11.36 -3.56 7.96
C CYS A 71 -10.08 -4.16 8.56
N ASP A 72 -9.75 -5.41 8.22
CA ASP A 72 -8.51 -6.07 8.63
C ASP A 72 -7.29 -5.28 8.15
N LEU A 73 -7.27 -4.89 6.89
CA LEU A 73 -6.20 -4.08 6.30
C LEU A 73 -6.01 -2.75 7.06
N CYS A 74 -7.09 -2.08 7.44
CA CYS A 74 -6.99 -0.86 8.25
C CYS A 74 -6.33 -1.12 9.60
N MET A 75 -6.67 -2.22 10.26
CA MET A 75 -6.08 -2.61 11.55
C MET A 75 -4.62 -3.02 11.41
N GLU A 76 -4.27 -3.73 10.36
CA GLU A 76 -2.88 -4.11 10.06
C GLU A 76 -1.97 -2.90 9.78
N ILE A 77 -2.48 -1.88 9.07
CA ILE A 77 -1.76 -0.62 8.85
C ILE A 77 -1.55 0.12 10.19
N ILE A 78 -2.55 0.12 11.07
CA ILE A 78 -2.44 0.70 12.42
C ILE A 78 -1.39 -0.08 13.22
N TRP A 79 -1.47 -1.40 13.23
CA TRP A 79 -0.51 -2.27 13.92
C TRP A 79 0.93 -2.03 13.48
N GLN A 80 1.16 -1.79 12.19
CA GLN A 80 2.48 -1.54 11.63
C GLN A 80 3.19 -0.33 12.28
N LEU A 81 2.48 0.59 12.90
CA LEU A 81 3.09 1.73 13.61
C LEU A 81 4.04 1.27 14.74
N HIS A 82 3.75 0.13 15.38
CA HIS A 82 4.54 -0.41 16.50
C HIS A 82 5.06 -1.81 16.25
N ALA A 83 4.55 -2.52 15.25
CA ALA A 83 4.89 -3.90 14.97
C ALA A 83 6.41 -4.09 14.87
N PRO A 84 7.01 -5.08 15.55
CA PRO A 84 8.41 -5.43 15.37
C PRO A 84 8.67 -5.88 13.93
N ALA A 85 9.79 -5.47 13.35
CA ALA A 85 10.19 -5.85 12.00
C ALA A 85 10.13 -7.38 11.79
N LYS A 86 10.61 -8.15 12.77
CA LYS A 86 10.57 -9.63 12.77
C LYS A 86 9.15 -10.19 12.63
N GLU A 87 8.15 -9.56 13.25
CA GLU A 87 6.76 -10.04 13.17
C GLU A 87 6.12 -9.74 11.82
N ILE A 88 6.46 -8.61 11.20
CA ILE A 88 6.01 -8.29 9.85
C ILE A 88 6.69 -9.24 8.84
N SER A 89 8.01 -9.45 8.96
CA SER A 89 8.77 -10.35 8.07
C SER A 89 8.30 -11.79 8.11
N LYS A 90 7.77 -12.26 9.23
CA LYS A 90 7.17 -13.61 9.30
C LYS A 90 5.86 -13.74 8.48
N ARG A 91 5.21 -12.63 8.19
CA ARG A 91 3.89 -12.58 7.52
C ARG A 91 3.98 -12.20 6.05
N MET A 92 5.13 -11.72 5.62
CA MET A 92 5.40 -11.33 4.24
C MET A 92 6.71 -11.95 3.80
N THR A 93 6.64 -12.88 2.88
CA THR A 93 7.80 -13.46 2.20
C THR A 93 8.03 -12.75 0.87
N ILE A 94 9.30 -12.57 0.52
CA ILE A 94 9.69 -11.95 -0.74
C ILE A 94 10.53 -12.99 -1.49
N GLU A 95 9.97 -13.50 -2.57
CA GLU A 95 10.68 -14.44 -3.43
C GLU A 95 11.50 -13.69 -4.47
N ASN A 96 12.68 -14.23 -4.79
CA ASN A 96 13.60 -13.70 -5.81
C ASN A 96 13.97 -12.21 -5.60
N LEU A 97 14.03 -11.74 -4.35
CA LEU A 97 14.40 -10.34 -4.06
C LEU A 97 15.82 -10.02 -4.59
N GLU A 98 16.68 -11.01 -4.70
CA GLU A 98 18.03 -10.90 -5.27
C GLU A 98 18.02 -10.35 -6.70
N LEU A 99 16.99 -10.62 -7.49
CA LEU A 99 16.85 -10.04 -8.85
C LEU A 99 16.82 -8.52 -8.80
N LEU A 100 16.11 -7.93 -7.82
CA LEU A 100 15.97 -6.49 -7.69
C LEU A 100 17.27 -5.81 -7.28
N TYR A 101 17.97 -6.36 -6.26
CA TYR A 101 19.19 -5.71 -5.80
C TYR A 101 20.42 -6.05 -6.68
N ASN A 102 20.45 -7.18 -7.39
CA ASN A 102 21.49 -7.48 -8.37
C ASN A 102 21.44 -6.46 -9.53
N HIS A 103 20.26 -6.24 -10.12
CA HIS A 103 20.10 -5.18 -11.14
C HIS A 103 20.47 -3.80 -10.60
N ALA A 104 20.10 -3.50 -9.35
CA ALA A 104 20.46 -2.23 -8.76
C ALA A 104 21.97 -2.09 -8.53
N GLN A 105 22.71 -3.19 -8.24
CA GLN A 105 24.19 -3.20 -8.10
C GLN A 105 24.91 -2.96 -9.43
N GLU A 106 24.32 -3.31 -10.57
CA GLU A 106 24.84 -3.00 -11.89
C GLU A 106 24.75 -1.51 -12.26
N LYS A 107 24.55 -0.65 -11.26
CA LYS A 107 24.35 0.80 -11.35
C LYS A 107 23.06 1.20 -12.06
N GLU A 108 22.10 0.30 -12.07
CA GLU A 108 20.77 0.56 -12.60
C GLU A 108 19.83 1.11 -11.54
N ILE A 109 18.86 1.90 -11.99
CA ILE A 109 17.73 2.33 -11.18
C ILE A 109 16.58 1.39 -11.48
N VAL A 110 16.17 0.60 -10.49
CA VAL A 110 15.09 -0.37 -10.66
C VAL A 110 13.76 0.26 -10.31
N MET A 111 12.82 0.25 -11.27
CA MET A 111 11.44 0.66 -11.06
C MET A 111 10.58 -0.58 -10.83
N ALA A 112 10.22 -0.87 -9.58
CA ALA A 112 9.40 -2.02 -9.21
C ALA A 112 7.91 -1.66 -9.26
N MET A 113 7.21 -2.14 -10.29
CA MET A 113 5.76 -1.91 -10.43
C MET A 113 4.99 -2.87 -9.52
N ILE A 114 4.23 -2.33 -8.58
CA ILE A 114 3.41 -3.09 -7.63
C ILE A 114 1.95 -2.66 -7.69
N GLY A 115 1.04 -3.50 -7.16
CA GLY A 115 -0.38 -3.22 -7.08
C GLY A 115 -0.87 -3.07 -5.63
N HIS A 116 -2.11 -2.60 -5.48
CA HIS A 116 -2.83 -2.60 -4.20
C HIS A 116 -3.32 -4.01 -3.85
N TYR A 117 -2.41 -4.97 -3.76
CA TYR A 117 -2.69 -6.36 -3.44
C TYR A 117 -2.30 -6.66 -1.99
N CYS A 118 -3.16 -7.34 -1.26
CA CYS A 118 -2.97 -7.60 0.18
C CYS A 118 -2.58 -6.32 0.96
N ASN A 119 -1.69 -6.43 1.95
CA ASN A 119 -1.20 -5.26 2.66
C ASN A 119 0.08 -4.72 2.00
N TRP A 120 -0.07 -3.91 0.96
CA TRP A 120 1.04 -3.29 0.23
C TRP A 120 1.89 -2.34 1.09
N GLU A 121 1.36 -1.82 2.21
CA GLU A 121 2.16 -0.98 3.12
C GLU A 121 3.30 -1.78 3.77
N TRP A 122 3.16 -3.09 3.88
CA TRP A 122 4.24 -3.96 4.37
C TRP A 122 5.40 -4.08 3.37
N ALA A 123 5.24 -3.74 2.10
CA ALA A 123 6.34 -3.71 1.15
C ALA A 123 7.51 -2.81 1.59
N THR A 124 7.30 -1.90 2.52
CA THR A 124 8.37 -1.08 3.09
C THR A 124 9.41 -1.88 3.87
N ILE A 125 9.09 -3.12 4.28
CA ILE A 125 10.07 -4.03 4.92
C ILE A 125 11.08 -4.62 3.92
N PHE A 126 10.93 -4.44 2.62
CA PHE A 126 11.93 -4.87 1.63
C PHE A 126 13.34 -4.41 2.00
N SER A 127 13.44 -3.23 2.61
CA SER A 127 14.72 -2.69 3.10
C SER A 127 15.42 -3.61 4.12
N LEU A 128 14.67 -4.42 4.87
CA LEU A 128 15.22 -5.32 5.90
C LEU A 128 15.78 -6.62 5.31
N HIS A 129 15.38 -6.94 4.08
CA HIS A 129 15.79 -8.18 3.40
C HIS A 129 16.95 -7.95 2.42
N ILE A 130 17.37 -6.70 2.22
CA ILE A 130 18.58 -6.38 1.44
C ILE A 130 19.79 -6.63 2.34
N PRO A 131 20.80 -7.41 1.91
CA PRO A 131 21.99 -7.62 2.66
C PRO A 131 22.71 -6.30 3.00
N SER A 132 23.30 -6.20 4.19
CA SER A 132 23.88 -4.95 4.69
C SER A 132 25.12 -4.46 3.90
N ASP A 133 25.77 -5.36 3.19
CA ASP A 133 26.91 -5.11 2.30
C ASP A 133 26.48 -4.63 0.90
N VAL A 134 25.19 -4.73 0.59
CA VAL A 134 24.62 -4.26 -0.68
C VAL A 134 24.25 -2.79 -0.56
N PRO A 135 24.89 -1.85 -1.28
CA PRO A 135 24.67 -0.41 -1.15
C PRO A 135 23.40 0.07 -1.90
N VAL A 136 22.33 -0.70 -1.82
CA VAL A 136 21.04 -0.41 -2.46
C VAL A 136 20.04 0.04 -1.42
N ARG A 137 19.24 1.05 -1.75
CA ARG A 137 18.15 1.53 -0.88
C ARG A 137 16.80 1.47 -1.58
N ILE A 138 15.75 1.31 -0.77
CA ILE A 138 14.36 1.30 -1.23
C ILE A 138 13.79 2.71 -1.13
N TYR A 139 13.23 3.19 -2.24
CA TYR A 139 12.63 4.52 -2.38
C TYR A 139 11.16 4.41 -2.76
N PRO A 140 10.23 4.14 -1.84
CA PRO A 140 8.80 4.06 -2.15
C PRO A 140 8.30 5.38 -2.73
N VAL A 141 7.71 5.31 -3.92
CA VAL A 141 7.12 6.49 -4.57
C VAL A 141 5.71 6.68 -4.06
N TYR A 142 5.40 7.86 -3.53
CA TYR A 142 4.10 8.13 -2.95
C TYR A 142 3.49 9.44 -3.43
N GLN A 143 2.18 9.55 -3.35
CA GLN A 143 1.48 10.81 -3.56
C GLN A 143 1.23 11.48 -2.22
N LYS A 144 1.69 12.73 -2.09
CA LYS A 144 1.48 13.55 -0.90
C LYS A 144 0.02 13.70 -0.55
N LEU A 145 -0.33 13.49 0.71
CA LEU A 145 -1.67 13.63 1.23
C LEU A 145 -2.02 15.10 1.49
N ARG A 146 -3.30 15.46 1.34
CA ARG A 146 -3.77 16.82 1.61
C ARG A 146 -3.59 17.22 3.08
N ASN A 147 -3.87 16.30 3.99
CA ASN A 147 -3.68 16.53 5.42
C ASN A 147 -2.22 16.30 5.80
N LYS A 148 -1.52 17.39 6.17
CA LYS A 148 -0.09 17.38 6.50
C LYS A 148 0.27 16.47 7.68
N HIS A 149 -0.63 16.25 8.62
CA HIS A 149 -0.39 15.40 9.79
C HIS A 149 -0.45 13.91 9.42
N TYR A 150 -1.47 13.52 8.66
CA TYR A 150 -1.55 12.15 8.13
C TYR A 150 -0.42 11.86 7.14
N ASP A 151 -0.03 12.83 6.32
CA ASP A 151 1.11 12.71 5.42
C ASP A 151 2.39 12.37 6.19
N LYS A 152 2.71 13.16 7.24
CA LYS A 152 3.87 12.91 8.11
C LYS A 152 3.80 11.55 8.81
N MET A 153 2.62 11.13 9.26
CA MET A 153 2.41 9.84 9.89
C MET A 153 2.73 8.70 8.91
N MET A 154 2.21 8.76 7.69
CA MET A 154 2.45 7.73 6.67
C MET A 154 3.91 7.69 6.21
N ILE A 155 4.56 8.83 6.05
CA ILE A 155 6.00 8.90 5.74
C ILE A 155 6.81 8.24 6.86
N ARG A 156 6.51 8.56 8.13
CA ARG A 156 7.19 7.97 9.29
C ARG A 156 7.00 6.45 9.34
N LEU A 157 5.78 5.98 9.08
CA LEU A 157 5.45 4.56 9.02
C LEU A 157 6.28 3.86 7.93
N ARG A 158 6.30 4.42 6.73
CA ARG A 158 7.00 3.82 5.57
C ARG A 158 8.53 3.88 5.71
N ASN A 159 9.06 4.93 6.32
CA ASN A 159 10.51 5.08 6.49
C ASN A 159 11.05 4.30 7.70
N ARG A 160 10.18 3.70 8.51
CA ARG A 160 10.56 3.08 9.80
C ARG A 160 11.61 1.97 9.66
N HIS A 161 11.62 1.28 8.55
CA HIS A 161 12.51 0.13 8.28
C HIS A 161 13.62 0.44 7.29
N GLY A 162 14.03 1.70 7.16
CA GLY A 162 15.17 2.11 6.33
C GLY A 162 14.82 2.50 4.89
N ALA A 163 13.55 2.40 4.49
CA ALA A 163 13.10 2.96 3.23
C ALA A 163 13.10 4.50 3.29
N ILE A 164 13.19 5.16 2.16
CA ILE A 164 13.17 6.63 2.04
C ILE A 164 12.08 7.02 1.05
N CYS A 165 10.93 7.49 1.54
CA CYS A 165 9.82 7.89 0.69
C CYS A 165 10.19 9.04 -0.26
N VAL A 166 9.81 8.90 -1.52
CA VAL A 166 9.99 9.93 -2.56
C VAL A 166 8.61 10.41 -3.03
N GLU A 167 8.36 11.70 -2.90
CA GLU A 167 7.13 12.29 -3.44
C GLU A 167 7.13 12.19 -4.97
N ARG A 168 6.02 11.76 -5.57
CA ARG A 168 5.87 11.56 -7.01
C ARG A 168 6.33 12.77 -7.84
N ASN A 169 6.04 13.98 -7.38
CA ASN A 169 6.43 15.20 -8.09
C ASN A 169 7.95 15.47 -8.08
N ASN A 170 8.68 14.85 -7.14
CA ASN A 170 10.12 14.96 -6.99
C ASN A 170 10.87 13.74 -7.58
N LEU A 171 10.14 12.75 -8.10
CA LEU A 171 10.74 11.50 -8.58
C LEU A 171 11.81 11.74 -9.63
N LEU A 172 11.48 12.48 -10.70
CA LEU A 172 12.44 12.73 -11.79
C LEU A 172 13.72 13.42 -11.28
N ARG A 173 13.58 14.41 -10.40
CA ARG A 173 14.74 15.09 -9.78
C ARG A 173 15.59 14.09 -8.98
N LYS A 174 14.94 13.19 -8.23
CA LYS A 174 15.63 12.16 -7.46
C LYS A 174 16.37 11.17 -8.34
N LEU A 175 15.79 10.75 -9.46
CA LEU A 175 16.42 9.85 -10.42
C LEU A 175 17.65 10.50 -11.06
N VAL A 176 17.56 11.77 -11.45
CA VAL A 176 18.72 12.53 -12.01
C VAL A 176 19.82 12.66 -10.97
N GLU A 177 19.51 13.06 -9.73
CA GLU A 177 20.47 13.13 -8.61
C GLU A 177 21.20 11.80 -8.42
N MET A 178 20.46 10.69 -8.39
CA MET A 178 21.04 9.36 -8.17
C MET A 178 21.96 8.95 -9.32
N ARG A 179 21.55 9.20 -10.54
CA ARG A 179 22.39 8.95 -11.73
C ARG A 179 23.69 9.75 -11.69
N GLN A 180 23.64 11.02 -11.30
CA GLN A 180 24.82 11.89 -11.20
C GLN A 180 25.76 11.47 -10.06
N THR A 181 25.21 10.95 -8.97
CA THR A 181 25.98 10.56 -7.77
C THR A 181 26.36 9.08 -7.74
N GLY A 182 26.00 8.29 -8.77
CA GLY A 182 26.24 6.86 -8.81
C GLY A 182 25.53 6.05 -7.71
N LYS A 183 24.47 6.62 -7.11
CA LYS A 183 23.69 5.93 -6.08
C LYS A 183 22.73 4.94 -6.71
N MET A 184 22.57 3.79 -6.07
CA MET A 184 21.70 2.71 -6.50
C MET A 184 20.41 2.68 -5.70
N GLY A 185 19.33 2.26 -6.32
CA GLY A 185 18.05 2.19 -5.62
C GLY A 185 16.93 1.50 -6.36
N ILE A 186 16.01 0.98 -5.57
CA ILE A 186 14.78 0.35 -6.03
C ILE A 186 13.62 1.28 -5.68
N PHE A 187 12.78 1.58 -6.65
CA PHE A 187 11.62 2.47 -6.54
C PHE A 187 10.31 1.68 -6.66
N PRO A 188 9.74 1.18 -5.56
CA PRO A 188 8.41 0.61 -5.59
C PRO A 188 7.37 1.67 -5.96
N MET A 189 6.57 1.38 -6.99
CA MET A 189 5.50 2.24 -7.48
C MET A 189 4.20 1.47 -7.56
N ILE A 190 3.19 1.93 -6.83
CA ILE A 190 1.84 1.38 -6.96
C ILE A 190 1.20 2.02 -8.20
N SER A 191 0.95 1.23 -9.23
CA SER A 191 0.59 1.69 -10.56
C SER A 191 -0.73 1.14 -11.12
N ASP A 192 -1.47 0.40 -10.31
CA ASP A 192 -2.74 -0.25 -10.68
C ASP A 192 -3.98 0.65 -10.56
N GLN A 193 -3.83 1.92 -10.18
CA GLN A 193 -4.93 2.87 -10.14
C GLN A 193 -5.11 3.57 -11.49
N SER A 194 -6.37 3.79 -11.87
CA SER A 194 -6.68 4.56 -13.08
C SER A 194 -6.18 6.00 -12.99
N PRO A 195 -5.57 6.54 -14.06
CA PRO A 195 -5.15 7.93 -14.11
C PRO A 195 -6.37 8.87 -14.09
N LYS A 196 -6.14 10.13 -13.70
CA LYS A 196 -7.19 11.17 -13.87
C LYS A 196 -7.56 11.33 -15.33
N ALA A 197 -8.82 11.62 -15.64
CA ALA A 197 -9.36 11.69 -17.00
C ALA A 197 -8.45 12.43 -18.00
N ARG A 198 -7.87 13.56 -17.60
CA ARG A 198 -6.98 14.37 -18.46
C ARG A 198 -5.63 13.70 -18.80
N PHE A 199 -5.27 12.62 -18.12
CA PHE A 199 -4.01 11.89 -18.30
C PHE A 199 -4.20 10.50 -18.91
N ILE A 200 -5.43 10.13 -19.25
CA ILE A 200 -5.72 8.86 -19.90
C ILE A 200 -5.16 8.90 -21.32
N ARG A 201 -4.16 8.06 -21.58
CA ARG A 201 -3.57 7.87 -22.92
C ARG A 201 -3.73 6.47 -23.45
N HIS A 202 -3.83 5.50 -22.52
CA HIS A 202 -3.93 4.08 -22.85
C HIS A 202 -5.09 3.46 -22.09
N ARG A 203 -5.71 2.45 -22.70
CA ARG A 203 -6.78 1.67 -22.12
C ARG A 203 -6.54 0.21 -22.41
N MET A 204 -6.97 -0.66 -21.51
CA MET A 204 -6.87 -2.10 -21.66
C MET A 204 -8.10 -2.78 -21.06
N GLN A 205 -8.37 -4.01 -21.50
CA GLN A 205 -9.39 -4.84 -20.86
C GLN A 205 -8.83 -5.42 -19.56
N PHE A 206 -9.49 -5.08 -18.45
CA PHE A 206 -9.14 -5.61 -17.13
C PHE A 206 -10.41 -5.94 -16.35
N LEU A 207 -10.54 -7.21 -15.92
CA LEU A 207 -11.71 -7.72 -15.21
C LEU A 207 -13.04 -7.35 -15.92
N ASN A 208 -13.13 -7.67 -17.20
CA ASN A 208 -14.27 -7.38 -18.07
C ASN A 208 -14.66 -5.89 -18.16
N GLN A 209 -13.71 -5.00 -17.95
CA GLN A 209 -13.91 -3.56 -18.02
C GLN A 209 -12.86 -2.92 -18.91
N ASP A 210 -13.28 -1.99 -19.76
CA ASP A 210 -12.36 -1.08 -20.46
C ASP A 210 -11.77 -0.11 -19.44
N THR A 211 -10.52 -0.36 -19.05
CA THR A 211 -9.85 0.29 -17.91
C THR A 211 -8.74 1.20 -18.40
N PRO A 212 -8.76 2.49 -18.03
CA PRO A 212 -7.67 3.38 -18.33
C PRO A 212 -6.45 3.03 -17.46
N VAL A 213 -5.27 3.01 -18.07
CA VAL A 213 -3.98 2.70 -17.42
C VAL A 213 -2.98 3.84 -17.62
N PHE A 214 -1.93 3.87 -16.80
CA PHE A 214 -0.81 4.82 -16.93
C PHE A 214 0.10 4.46 -18.10
#